data_90d83755fd3efacde0b42975f4eee56e
#
_entry.id   90d83755fd3efacde0b42975f4eee56e
#
_cell.length_a   1.000
_cell.length_b   1.000
_cell.length_c   1.000
_cell.angle_alpha   90.00
_cell.angle_beta   90.00
_cell.angle_gamma   90.00
#
_symmetry.space_group_name_H-M   'P 1'
#
loop_
_entity.id
_entity.type
_entity.pdbx_description
1 polymer ?
#
loop_
_entity_poly.entity_id
_entity_poly.type
_entity_poly.pdbx_seq_one_letter_code
_entity_poly.pdbx_strand_id
1 'polypeptide(L)'
;STTDSGLGDIILRGQYYLIEESTFLPLIAITGRIKLPTADADRGLGTGEFDEGAGMELTKSLGDRWLAYLDGGYNLIGDAPGTNFNNQWWYDVGIGYDVTDHLHMSIFYEEYRALVNTVDNARDLLALTNYIVGDAVHLTGSLLIGLSNGAPNYGLGVGVRFRF
;
A
#
# COMPACT_ATOMS: atom_id res chain seq x y z
N SER A 1 21.68 6.93 -19.58
CA SER A 1 20.55 6.35 -18.86
C SER A 1 19.82 5.41 -19.80
N THR A 2 19.81 4.14 -19.52
CA THR A 2 18.95 3.16 -20.21
C THR A 2 17.57 3.21 -19.54
N THR A 3 16.53 3.33 -20.35
CA THR A 3 15.16 3.25 -19.88
C THR A 3 14.62 1.89 -20.32
N ASP A 4 14.37 1.02 -19.37
CA ASP A 4 13.72 -0.27 -19.61
C ASP A 4 12.24 -0.18 -19.25
N SER A 5 11.39 -0.86 -20.01
CA SER A 5 9.95 -0.95 -19.79
C SER A 5 9.47 -2.37 -19.95
N GLY A 6 8.52 -2.79 -19.15
CA GLY A 6 7.96 -4.13 -19.16
C GLY A 6 6.92 -4.31 -18.06
N LEU A 7 6.40 -5.54 -17.93
CA LEU A 7 5.53 -5.91 -16.85
C LEU A 7 6.34 -6.07 -15.56
N GLY A 8 5.79 -5.57 -14.46
CA GLY A 8 6.32 -5.78 -13.12
C GLY A 8 5.92 -7.15 -12.55
N ASP A 9 6.32 -7.39 -11.29
CA ASP A 9 5.93 -8.57 -10.54
C ASP A 9 4.42 -8.60 -10.26
N ILE A 10 3.83 -9.78 -10.32
CA ILE A 10 2.44 -10.00 -9.91
C ILE A 10 2.39 -10.09 -8.38
N ILE A 11 1.51 -9.30 -7.77
CA ILE A 11 1.29 -9.32 -6.32
C ILE A 11 -0.12 -9.80 -6.06
N LEU A 12 -0.23 -10.92 -5.32
CA LEU A 12 -1.48 -11.42 -4.77
C LEU A 12 -1.63 -10.86 -3.35
N ARG A 13 -2.82 -10.37 -3.02
CA ARG A 13 -3.16 -9.86 -1.68
C ARG A 13 -4.45 -10.51 -1.22
N GLY A 14 -4.51 -10.83 0.08
CA GLY A 14 -5.70 -11.28 0.77
C GLY A 14 -5.91 -10.48 2.04
N GLN A 15 -7.17 -10.31 2.42
CA GLN A 15 -7.57 -9.60 3.64
C GLN A 15 -8.69 -10.39 4.31
N TYR A 16 -8.65 -10.45 5.64
CA TYR A 16 -9.68 -11.07 6.45
C TYR A 16 -10.02 -10.19 7.65
N TYR A 17 -11.30 -9.86 7.79
CA TYR A 17 -11.81 -9.06 8.90
C TYR A 17 -11.93 -9.93 10.15
N LEU A 18 -11.16 -9.59 11.20
CA LEU A 18 -11.14 -10.30 12.47
C LEU A 18 -12.18 -9.76 13.45
N ILE A 19 -12.29 -8.43 13.51
CA ILE A 19 -13.15 -7.72 14.47
C ILE A 19 -13.89 -6.63 13.71
N GLU A 20 -15.21 -6.65 13.83
CA GLU A 20 -16.04 -5.56 13.31
C GLU A 20 -15.95 -4.34 14.23
N GLU A 21 -16.08 -3.15 13.64
CA GLU A 21 -16.07 -1.93 14.41
C GLU A 21 -17.24 -1.87 15.38
N SER A 22 -16.95 -1.38 16.59
CA SER A 22 -17.95 -1.09 17.63
C SER A 22 -17.69 0.29 18.23
N THR A 23 -18.48 0.69 19.21
CA THR A 23 -18.26 1.99 19.88
C THR A 23 -16.84 2.16 20.43
N PHE A 24 -16.24 1.11 20.96
CA PHE A 24 -14.92 1.16 21.61
C PHE A 24 -13.80 0.52 20.79
N LEU A 25 -14.13 -0.45 19.93
CA LEU A 25 -13.13 -1.18 19.14
C LEU A 25 -13.13 -0.68 17.70
N PRO A 26 -11.94 -0.53 17.07
CA PRO A 26 -11.84 -0.32 15.64
C PRO A 26 -12.25 -1.57 14.86
N LEU A 27 -12.53 -1.44 13.58
CA LEU A 27 -12.46 -2.53 12.63
C LEU A 27 -11.02 -3.02 12.60
N ILE A 28 -10.80 -4.33 12.73
CA ILE A 28 -9.47 -4.94 12.65
C ILE A 28 -9.47 -5.99 11.56
N ALA A 29 -8.55 -5.85 10.61
CA ALA A 29 -8.30 -6.82 9.57
C ALA A 29 -6.85 -7.31 9.59
N ILE A 30 -6.64 -8.56 9.20
CA ILE A 30 -5.31 -9.08 8.87
C ILE A 30 -5.16 -9.13 7.36
N THR A 31 -3.95 -8.86 6.90
CA THR A 31 -3.61 -8.89 5.48
C THR A 31 -2.46 -9.85 5.24
N GLY A 32 -2.46 -10.45 4.07
CA GLY A 32 -1.36 -11.25 3.56
C GLY A 32 -1.04 -10.86 2.12
N ARG A 33 0.22 -10.94 1.74
CA ARG A 33 0.66 -10.69 0.37
C ARG A 33 1.73 -11.69 -0.05
N ILE A 34 1.72 -12.03 -1.34
CA ILE A 34 2.77 -12.79 -2.00
C ILE A 34 3.10 -12.08 -3.30
N LYS A 35 4.37 -11.74 -3.50
CA LYS A 35 4.91 -11.27 -4.77
C LYS A 35 5.46 -12.45 -5.55
N LEU A 36 4.96 -12.65 -6.75
CA LEU A 36 5.46 -13.66 -7.69
C LEU A 36 6.52 -13.02 -8.59
N PRO A 37 7.70 -13.65 -8.78
CA PRO A 37 8.80 -13.11 -9.59
C PRO A 37 8.50 -13.26 -11.08
N THR A 38 7.54 -12.48 -11.59
CA THR A 38 7.09 -12.53 -12.98
C THR A 38 7.72 -11.45 -13.86
N ALA A 39 8.37 -10.47 -13.25
CA ALA A 39 9.11 -9.43 -13.96
C ALA A 39 10.44 -9.96 -14.51
N ASP A 40 10.93 -9.33 -15.55
CA ASP A 40 12.23 -9.65 -16.14
C ASP A 40 13.38 -9.08 -15.27
N ALA A 41 13.96 -9.94 -14.44
CA ALA A 41 15.03 -9.58 -13.51
C ALA A 41 16.32 -9.18 -14.25
N ASP A 42 16.61 -9.76 -15.41
CA ASP A 42 17.81 -9.43 -16.21
C ASP A 42 17.74 -8.00 -16.75
N ARG A 43 16.53 -7.46 -16.89
CA ARG A 43 16.27 -6.09 -17.28
C ARG A 43 16.09 -5.13 -16.11
N GLY A 44 16.25 -5.61 -14.87
CA GLY A 44 16.09 -4.82 -13.66
C GLY A 44 14.63 -4.43 -13.34
N LEU A 45 13.64 -5.14 -13.88
CA LEU A 45 12.21 -4.87 -13.65
C LEU A 45 11.67 -5.57 -12.40
N GLY A 46 12.46 -6.45 -11.78
CA GLY A 46 12.15 -7.17 -10.54
C GLY A 46 13.39 -7.78 -9.94
N THR A 47 13.27 -8.39 -8.76
CA THR A 47 14.37 -9.08 -8.07
C THR A 47 14.56 -10.52 -8.55
N GLY A 48 13.58 -11.10 -9.25
CA GLY A 48 13.57 -12.51 -9.63
C GLY A 48 13.18 -13.46 -8.48
N GLU A 49 12.84 -12.92 -7.29
CA GLU A 49 12.59 -13.67 -6.08
C GLU A 49 11.18 -13.47 -5.55
N PHE A 50 10.69 -14.45 -4.77
CA PHE A 50 9.42 -14.34 -4.04
C PHE A 50 9.58 -13.43 -2.84
N ASP A 51 8.56 -12.59 -2.59
CA ASP A 51 8.39 -11.91 -1.31
C ASP A 51 7.08 -12.34 -0.67
N GLU A 52 7.07 -12.47 0.63
CA GLU A 52 5.90 -12.79 1.42
C GLU A 52 5.70 -11.72 2.49
N GLY A 53 4.46 -11.45 2.86
CA GLY A 53 4.21 -10.47 3.90
C GLY A 53 2.89 -10.67 4.60
N ALA A 54 2.83 -10.17 5.83
CA ALA A 54 1.62 -10.09 6.62
C ALA A 54 1.53 -8.74 7.31
N GLY A 55 0.31 -8.31 7.57
CA GLY A 55 0.04 -7.04 8.22
C GLY A 55 -1.30 -7.04 8.95
N MET A 56 -1.55 -5.93 9.62
CA MET A 56 -2.80 -5.64 10.30
C MET A 56 -3.24 -4.23 9.94
N GLU A 57 -4.53 -4.07 9.71
CA GLU A 57 -5.18 -2.81 9.40
C GLU A 57 -6.21 -2.50 10.48
N LEU A 58 -6.19 -1.27 10.98
CA LEU A 58 -7.15 -0.76 11.95
C LEU A 58 -7.85 0.45 11.38
N THR A 59 -9.18 0.41 11.36
CA THR A 59 -10.00 1.54 10.91
C THR A 59 -10.98 1.92 12.00
N LYS A 60 -11.06 3.20 12.32
CA LYS A 60 -11.98 3.72 13.32
C LYS A 60 -12.76 4.92 12.81
N SER A 61 -14.10 4.83 12.88
CA SER A 61 -14.99 5.96 12.64
C SER A 61 -14.92 6.96 13.79
N LEU A 62 -14.72 8.22 13.45
CA LEU A 62 -14.66 9.36 14.37
C LEU A 62 -15.85 10.30 14.08
N GLY A 63 -17.01 9.95 14.62
CA GLY A 63 -18.27 10.60 14.27
C GLY A 63 -18.82 10.13 12.92
N ASP A 64 -19.56 11.00 12.23
CA ASP A 64 -20.36 10.61 11.07
C ASP A 64 -19.59 10.56 9.74
N ARG A 65 -18.44 11.26 9.65
CA ARG A 65 -17.73 11.48 8.37
C ARG A 65 -16.24 11.28 8.42
N TRP A 66 -15.64 11.22 9.60
CA TRP A 66 -14.20 11.07 9.73
C TRP A 66 -13.81 9.61 10.01
N LEU A 67 -12.71 9.16 9.43
CA LEU A 67 -12.10 7.87 9.68
C LEU A 67 -10.64 8.05 10.06
N ALA A 68 -10.18 7.29 11.03
CA ALA A 68 -8.76 7.16 11.37
C ALA A 68 -8.26 5.78 10.94
N TYR A 69 -7.03 5.73 10.43
CA TYR A 69 -6.37 4.52 9.96
C TYR A 69 -5.03 4.35 10.63
N LEU A 70 -4.71 3.11 10.99
CA LEU A 70 -3.39 2.72 11.46
C LEU A 70 -3.11 1.31 10.95
N ASP A 71 -2.18 1.19 10.04
CA ASP A 71 -1.85 -0.05 9.40
C ASP A 71 -0.36 -0.34 9.56
N GLY A 72 0.02 -1.61 9.53
CA GLY A 72 1.42 -1.98 9.61
C GLY A 72 1.65 -3.46 9.40
N GLY A 73 2.88 -3.82 9.08
CA GLY A 73 3.21 -5.19 8.77
C GLY A 73 4.69 -5.45 8.54
N TYR A 74 4.95 -6.65 8.09
CA TYR A 74 6.29 -7.15 7.84
C TYR A 74 6.33 -7.99 6.58
N ASN A 75 7.31 -7.72 5.72
CA ASN A 75 7.57 -8.45 4.50
C ASN A 75 8.91 -9.20 4.61
N LEU A 76 8.88 -10.48 4.33
CA LEU A 76 10.05 -11.28 4.07
C LEU A 76 10.43 -11.09 2.61
N ILE A 77 11.63 -10.61 2.37
CA ILE A 77 12.10 -10.26 1.02
C ILE A 77 13.06 -11.34 0.55
N GLY A 78 12.82 -11.88 -0.64
CA GLY A 78 13.69 -12.85 -1.26
C GLY A 78 15.04 -12.24 -1.68
N ASP A 79 16.14 -12.91 -1.39
CA ASP A 79 17.49 -12.47 -1.73
C ASP A 79 17.81 -12.80 -3.19
N ALA A 80 18.05 -11.77 -4.00
CA ALA A 80 18.54 -11.98 -5.38
C ALA A 80 19.99 -12.47 -5.37
N PRO A 81 20.45 -13.21 -6.40
CA PRO A 81 21.81 -13.69 -6.48
C PRO A 81 22.86 -12.59 -6.27
N GLY A 82 23.67 -12.73 -5.23
CA GLY A 82 24.71 -11.75 -4.88
C GLY A 82 24.23 -10.51 -4.13
N THR A 83 22.98 -10.44 -3.72
CA THR A 83 22.42 -9.33 -2.95
C THR A 83 21.60 -9.87 -1.79
N ASN A 84 21.93 -9.44 -0.57
CA ASN A 84 21.12 -9.73 0.62
C ASN A 84 20.24 -8.52 0.92
N PHE A 85 18.93 -8.69 0.84
CA PHE A 85 17.97 -7.64 1.14
C PHE A 85 17.56 -7.67 2.62
N ASN A 86 17.28 -6.50 3.16
CA ASN A 86 16.63 -6.42 4.46
C ASN A 86 15.17 -6.85 4.33
N ASN A 87 14.68 -7.63 5.27
CA ASN A 87 13.25 -7.75 5.47
C ASN A 87 12.66 -6.39 5.81
N GLN A 88 11.44 -6.13 5.34
CA GLN A 88 10.86 -4.79 5.35
C GLN A 88 9.67 -4.73 6.32
N TRP A 89 9.82 -3.98 7.42
CA TRP A 89 8.66 -3.50 8.16
C TRP A 89 8.07 -2.28 7.44
N TRP A 90 6.81 -2.10 7.60
CA TRP A 90 6.09 -0.93 7.08
C TRP A 90 4.97 -0.55 8.03
N TYR A 91 4.63 0.71 8.04
CA TYR A 91 3.42 1.21 8.69
C TYR A 91 2.91 2.43 7.93
N ASP A 92 1.63 2.69 8.09
CA ASP A 92 1.01 3.94 7.70
C ASP A 92 0.01 4.40 8.77
N VAL A 93 -0.19 5.70 8.82
CA VAL A 93 -1.19 6.35 9.65
C VAL A 93 -1.91 7.39 8.81
N GLY A 94 -3.23 7.35 8.86
CA GLY A 94 -4.04 8.18 7.98
C GLY A 94 -5.30 8.71 8.62
N ILE A 95 -5.87 9.68 7.93
CA ILE A 95 -7.19 10.21 8.21
C ILE A 95 -7.98 10.29 6.91
N GLY A 96 -9.26 9.93 6.99
CA GLY A 96 -10.20 10.01 5.89
C GLY A 96 -11.40 10.87 6.22
N TYR A 97 -12.04 11.37 5.19
CA TYR A 97 -13.25 12.18 5.29
C TYR A 97 -14.23 11.83 4.18
N ASP A 98 -15.46 11.54 4.56
CA ASP A 98 -16.58 11.36 3.64
C ASP A 98 -17.14 12.73 3.23
N VAL A 99 -16.67 13.23 2.09
CA VAL A 99 -17.11 14.53 1.54
C VAL A 99 -18.59 14.48 1.20
N THR A 100 -18.99 13.37 0.58
CA THR A 100 -20.39 13.02 0.29
C THR A 100 -20.56 11.51 0.48
N ASP A 101 -21.78 11.00 0.37
CA ASP A 101 -22.06 9.56 0.44
C ASP A 101 -21.37 8.75 -0.69
N HIS A 102 -20.85 9.43 -1.73
CA HIS A 102 -20.18 8.81 -2.87
C HIS A 102 -18.71 9.19 -2.99
N LEU A 103 -18.23 10.19 -2.26
CA LEU A 103 -16.87 10.70 -2.35
C LEU A 103 -16.17 10.60 -1.01
N HIS A 104 -15.19 9.72 -0.93
CA HIS A 104 -14.26 9.58 0.19
C HIS A 104 -12.87 10.10 -0.22
N MET A 105 -12.25 10.88 0.66
CA MET A 105 -10.88 11.34 0.52
C MET A 105 -10.08 10.98 1.77
N SER A 106 -8.83 10.55 1.59
CA SER A 106 -7.95 10.23 2.71
C SER A 106 -6.52 10.67 2.42
N ILE A 107 -5.77 10.88 3.48
CA ILE A 107 -4.34 11.17 3.43
C ILE A 107 -3.64 10.27 4.44
N PHE A 108 -2.50 9.70 4.04
CA PHE A 108 -1.67 8.79 4.82
C PHE A 108 -0.24 9.32 4.86
N TYR A 109 0.40 9.18 5.99
CA TYR A 109 1.86 9.13 6.08
C TYR A 109 2.26 7.66 6.06
N GLU A 110 3.17 7.30 5.18
CA GLU A 110 3.66 5.94 5.02
C GLU A 110 5.17 5.89 5.27
N GLU A 111 5.64 4.82 5.90
CA GLU A 111 7.06 4.52 6.02
C GLU A 111 7.32 3.03 5.77
N TYR A 112 8.28 2.77 4.90
CA TYR A 112 8.79 1.45 4.56
C TYR A 112 10.27 1.36 4.85
N ARG A 113 10.72 0.33 5.56
CA ARG A 113 12.14 0.08 5.74
C ARG A 113 12.82 -0.11 4.40
N ALA A 114 14.00 0.49 4.24
CA ALA A 114 14.84 0.31 3.06
C ALA A 114 15.29 -1.15 2.91
N LEU A 115 15.24 -1.65 1.68
CA LEU A 115 15.70 -3.02 1.35
C LEU A 115 17.22 -3.17 1.48
N VAL A 116 17.97 -2.08 1.37
CA VAL A 116 19.43 -2.05 1.52
C VAL A 116 19.85 -0.95 2.49
N ASN A 117 20.89 -1.19 3.27
CA ASN A 117 21.31 -0.26 4.33
C ASN A 117 21.97 1.04 3.81
N THR A 118 22.18 1.15 2.51
CA THR A 118 22.83 2.31 1.88
C THR A 118 21.86 3.41 1.44
N VAL A 119 20.56 3.17 1.56
CA VAL A 119 19.51 4.14 1.24
C VAL A 119 18.61 4.39 2.45
N ASP A 120 17.97 5.57 2.47
CA ASP A 120 17.00 5.91 3.51
C ASP A 120 15.75 5.04 3.39
N ASN A 121 15.02 4.90 4.51
CA ASN A 121 13.65 4.38 4.46
C ASN A 121 12.80 5.23 3.52
N ALA A 122 11.93 4.59 2.75
CA ALA A 122 10.94 5.30 1.97
C ALA A 122 9.90 5.90 2.91
N ARG A 123 9.73 7.22 2.86
CA ARG A 123 8.71 7.98 3.60
C ARG A 123 7.98 8.87 2.64
N ASP A 124 6.67 8.85 2.68
CA ASP A 124 5.85 9.65 1.77
C ASP A 124 4.50 10.04 2.38
N LEU A 125 3.83 10.96 1.70
CA LEU A 125 2.43 11.29 1.89
C LEU A 125 1.65 10.75 0.70
N LEU A 126 0.63 9.95 0.98
CA LEU A 126 -0.29 9.42 -0.01
C LEU A 126 -1.67 10.02 0.19
N ALA A 127 -2.14 10.79 -0.78
CA ALA A 127 -3.52 11.24 -0.85
C ALA A 127 -4.33 10.30 -1.76
N LEU A 128 -5.47 9.83 -1.26
CA LEU A 128 -6.39 8.96 -1.99
C LEU A 128 -7.74 9.62 -2.16
N THR A 129 -8.37 9.33 -3.29
CA THR A 129 -9.75 9.67 -3.57
C THR A 129 -10.47 8.44 -4.04
N ASN A 130 -11.62 8.14 -3.46
CA ASN A 130 -12.49 7.05 -3.88
C ASN A 130 -13.88 7.61 -4.19
N TYR A 131 -14.32 7.42 -5.43
CA TYR A 131 -15.62 7.86 -5.89
C TYR A 131 -16.48 6.67 -6.33
N ILE A 132 -17.68 6.57 -5.74
CA ILE A 132 -18.62 5.48 -6.00
C ILE A 132 -19.53 5.90 -7.15
N VAL A 133 -19.50 5.14 -8.26
CA VAL A 133 -20.35 5.36 -9.44
C VAL A 133 -21.44 4.28 -9.48
N GLY A 134 -22.60 4.61 -8.94
CA GLY A 134 -23.67 3.61 -8.79
C GLY A 134 -23.28 2.48 -7.84
N ASP A 135 -23.91 1.31 -7.98
CA ASP A 135 -23.80 0.23 -6.99
C ASP A 135 -22.56 -0.68 -7.19
N ALA A 136 -21.95 -0.63 -8.36
CA ALA A 136 -20.96 -1.64 -8.77
C ALA A 136 -19.57 -1.10 -9.12
N VAL A 137 -19.39 0.21 -9.30
CA VAL A 137 -18.11 0.78 -9.80
C VAL A 137 -17.54 1.78 -8.82
N HIS A 138 -16.30 1.59 -8.45
CA HIS A 138 -15.51 2.53 -7.65
C HIS A 138 -14.33 3.03 -8.47
N LEU A 139 -14.22 4.35 -8.58
CA LEU A 139 -13.07 5.02 -9.20
C LEU A 139 -12.12 5.48 -8.10
N THR A 140 -10.84 5.18 -8.25
CA THR A 140 -9.82 5.62 -7.32
C THR A 140 -8.81 6.53 -8.02
N GLY A 141 -8.39 7.58 -7.32
CA GLY A 141 -7.26 8.42 -7.70
C GLY A 141 -6.26 8.46 -6.56
N SER A 142 -4.97 8.54 -6.86
CA SER A 142 -3.92 8.70 -5.86
C SER A 142 -2.86 9.69 -6.29
N LEU A 143 -2.34 10.43 -5.30
CA LEU A 143 -1.19 11.30 -5.41
C LEU A 143 -0.22 10.96 -4.28
N LEU A 144 1.00 10.58 -4.62
CA LEU A 144 2.08 10.34 -3.68
C LEU A 144 3.10 11.47 -3.77
N ILE A 145 3.60 11.92 -2.63
CA ILE A 145 4.68 12.91 -2.50
C ILE A 145 5.74 12.33 -1.57
N GLY A 146 6.94 12.07 -2.11
CA GLY A 146 8.06 11.56 -1.33
C GLY A 146 8.61 12.58 -0.34
N LEU A 147 8.91 12.11 0.88
CA LEU A 147 9.47 12.89 1.98
C LEU A 147 10.93 12.50 2.30
N SER A 148 11.46 11.48 1.64
CA SER A 148 12.82 10.99 1.85
C SER A 148 13.47 10.62 0.52
N ASN A 149 14.82 10.49 0.53
CA ASN A 149 15.55 10.04 -0.66
C ASN A 149 15.26 8.57 -1.04
N GLY A 150 14.68 7.79 -0.13
CA GLY A 150 14.25 6.40 -0.40
C GLY A 150 12.88 6.29 -1.06
N ALA A 151 12.11 7.39 -1.10
CA ALA A 151 10.80 7.45 -1.74
C ALA A 151 10.88 8.09 -3.13
N PRO A 152 9.93 7.76 -4.06
CA PRO A 152 9.78 8.50 -5.31
C PRO A 152 9.46 9.98 -5.04
N ASN A 153 9.94 10.90 -5.87
CA ASN A 153 9.62 12.33 -5.68
C ASN A 153 8.12 12.60 -5.71
N TYR A 154 7.42 11.94 -6.64
CA TYR A 154 5.96 11.96 -6.75
C TYR A 154 5.45 10.71 -7.49
N GLY A 155 4.19 10.38 -7.28
CA GLY A 155 3.49 9.32 -8.00
C GLY A 155 2.04 9.71 -8.25
N LEU A 156 1.49 9.29 -9.37
CA LEU A 156 0.08 9.42 -9.71
C LEU A 156 -0.49 8.04 -10.02
N GLY A 157 -1.66 7.75 -9.50
CA GLY A 157 -2.35 6.51 -9.75
C GLY A 157 -3.84 6.72 -10.06
N VAL A 158 -4.37 5.86 -10.91
CA VAL A 158 -5.82 5.76 -11.14
C VAL A 158 -6.21 4.29 -11.13
N GLY A 159 -7.38 3.99 -10.62
CA GLY A 159 -7.88 2.63 -10.54
C GLY A 159 -9.39 2.55 -10.70
N VAL A 160 -9.85 1.40 -11.11
CA VAL A 160 -11.27 1.05 -11.18
C VAL A 160 -11.46 -0.27 -10.44
N ARG A 161 -12.41 -0.30 -9.52
CA ARG A 161 -12.83 -1.51 -8.82
C ARG A 161 -14.26 -1.83 -9.17
N PHE A 162 -14.52 -3.09 -9.52
CA PHE A 162 -15.87 -3.60 -9.72
C PHE A 162 -16.30 -4.42 -8.49
N ARG A 163 -17.53 -4.20 -8.05
CA ARG A 163 -18.18 -4.99 -7.00
C ARG A 163 -19.28 -5.80 -7.65
N PHE A 164 -19.26 -7.10 -7.45
CA PHE A 164 -20.23 -8.07 -7.98
C PHE A 164 -21.14 -8.57 -6.86
#